data_fa218d8a124e8010721e1aa78fa0aef2
#
_entry.id   fa218d8a124e8010721e1aa78fa0aef2
#
_cell.length_a   1.000
_cell.length_b   1.000
_cell.length_c   1.000
_cell.angle_alpha   90.00
_cell.angle_beta   90.00
_cell.angle_gamma   90.00
#
_symmetry.space_group_name_H-M   'P 1'
#
loop_
_entity.id
_entity.type
_entity.pdbx_description
1 polymer ?
#
loop_
_entity_poly.entity_id
_entity_poly.type
_entity_poly.pdbx_seq_one_letter_code
_entity_poly.pdbx_strand_id
1 'polypeptide(L)'
;MKREELEEIFPCGTIQEELHNSTVMVWGFQLVYAAVAVWGIYRGVLIYRELGTGLNMWFVLAVLVSGYALMRMYQQDDVEVYIATEGIILRQAPMTVKERMERFFTPDLYLTFVHYRGIMGLGEDWKTLYVQTETGGIYLVPIGLQYLSHEDKMKVLVALGRNKESR
;
A
#
# COMPACT_ATOMS: atom_id res chain seq x y z
N MET A 1 6.65 6.80 -9.01
CA MET A 1 7.70 7.87 -8.94
C MET A 1 9.07 7.24 -8.99
N LYS A 2 10.03 7.90 -9.63
CA LYS A 2 11.45 7.48 -9.62
C LYS A 2 12.11 7.91 -8.30
N ARG A 3 13.21 7.24 -7.90
CA ARG A 3 13.97 7.59 -6.68
C ARG A 3 14.38 9.07 -6.64
N GLU A 4 14.90 9.58 -7.76
CA GLU A 4 15.36 10.96 -7.91
C GLU A 4 14.24 11.97 -7.62
N GLU A 5 13.02 11.71 -8.10
CA GLU A 5 11.85 12.55 -7.84
C GLU A 5 11.43 12.54 -6.36
N LEU A 6 11.57 11.39 -5.68
CA LEU A 6 11.27 11.26 -4.25
C LEU A 6 12.29 12.03 -3.39
N GLU A 7 13.58 11.96 -3.75
CA GLU A 7 14.65 12.68 -3.08
C GLU A 7 14.54 14.20 -3.27
N GLU A 8 13.94 14.65 -4.37
CA GLU A 8 13.66 16.09 -4.60
C GLU A 8 12.44 16.58 -3.79
N ILE A 9 11.40 15.74 -3.65
CA ILE A 9 10.14 16.13 -3.00
C ILE A 9 10.26 16.05 -1.47
N PHE A 10 10.94 15.02 -0.96
CA PHE A 10 11.05 14.77 0.47
C PHE A 10 12.48 15.07 0.99
N PRO A 11 12.60 15.72 2.16
CA PRO A 11 13.92 15.97 2.79
C PRO A 11 14.45 14.67 3.42
N CYS A 12 14.50 13.58 2.64
CA CYS A 12 14.84 12.24 3.11
C CYS A 12 16.33 11.91 2.99
N GLY A 13 17.11 12.76 2.30
CA GLY A 13 18.47 12.43 1.89
C GLY A 13 18.49 11.39 0.79
N THR A 14 19.44 10.46 0.81
CA THR A 14 19.57 9.43 -0.22
C THR A 14 18.76 8.18 0.13
N ILE A 15 17.96 7.68 -0.79
CA ILE A 15 17.20 6.43 -0.66
C ILE A 15 18.18 5.25 -0.77
N GLN A 16 18.24 4.44 0.28
CA GLN A 16 19.13 3.28 0.38
C GLN A 16 18.47 2.00 -0.12
N GLU A 17 17.23 1.76 0.30
CA GLU A 17 16.49 0.53 0.01
C GLU A 17 15.03 0.81 -0.32
N GLU A 18 14.46 -0.02 -1.19
CA GLU A 18 13.03 -0.08 -1.51
C GLU A 18 12.48 -1.43 -1.08
N LEU A 19 11.43 -1.42 -0.28
CA LEU A 19 10.81 -2.62 0.24
C LEU A 19 9.43 -2.81 -0.35
N HIS A 20 9.22 -3.99 -0.93
CA HIS A 20 7.98 -4.41 -1.55
C HIS A 20 7.23 -5.42 -0.68
N ASN A 21 5.95 -5.59 -0.95
CA ASN A 21 5.19 -6.68 -0.35
C ASN A 21 5.82 -8.03 -0.67
N SER A 22 5.70 -8.99 0.26
CA SER A 22 6.21 -10.34 0.07
C SER A 22 5.68 -10.95 -1.23
N THR A 23 6.57 -11.46 -2.07
CA THR A 23 6.25 -12.08 -3.36
C THR A 23 5.17 -13.16 -3.23
N VAL A 24 5.22 -13.97 -2.17
CA VAL A 24 4.24 -15.03 -1.90
C VAL A 24 2.85 -14.42 -1.65
N MET A 25 2.79 -13.35 -0.88
CA MET A 25 1.53 -12.64 -0.61
C MET A 25 0.98 -11.95 -1.86
N VAL A 26 1.85 -11.29 -2.63
CA VAL A 26 1.47 -10.64 -3.90
C VAL A 26 0.86 -11.67 -4.84
N TRP A 27 1.54 -12.79 -5.09
CA TRP A 27 1.02 -13.88 -5.93
C TRP A 27 -0.28 -14.48 -5.41
N GLY A 28 -0.37 -14.71 -4.09
CA GLY A 28 -1.59 -15.23 -3.47
C GLY A 28 -2.79 -14.30 -3.69
N PHE A 29 -2.64 -13.00 -3.44
CA PHE A 29 -3.71 -12.02 -3.68
C PHE A 29 -4.03 -11.87 -5.18
N GLN A 30 -3.01 -11.83 -6.06
CA GLN A 30 -3.22 -11.75 -7.49
C GLN A 30 -4.04 -12.93 -8.01
N LEU A 31 -3.76 -14.16 -7.58
CA LEU A 31 -4.52 -15.35 -7.96
C LEU A 31 -5.99 -15.26 -7.50
N VAL A 32 -6.23 -14.83 -6.25
CA VAL A 32 -7.58 -14.65 -5.72
C VAL A 32 -8.35 -13.60 -6.52
N TYR A 33 -7.74 -12.43 -6.76
CA TYR A 33 -8.39 -11.38 -7.54
C TYR A 33 -8.59 -11.77 -9.01
N ALA A 34 -7.65 -12.49 -9.62
CA ALA A 34 -7.81 -13.04 -10.96
C ALA A 34 -9.00 -14.01 -11.04
N ALA A 35 -9.13 -14.90 -10.06
CA ALA A 35 -10.27 -15.84 -10.00
C ALA A 35 -11.61 -15.10 -9.85
N VAL A 36 -11.66 -14.06 -9.01
CA VAL A 36 -12.86 -13.22 -8.84
C VAL A 36 -13.19 -12.47 -10.13
N ALA A 37 -12.18 -11.92 -10.82
CA ALA A 37 -12.37 -11.21 -12.09
C ALA A 37 -12.93 -12.16 -13.18
N VAL A 38 -12.32 -13.34 -13.34
CA VAL A 38 -12.77 -14.35 -14.31
C VAL A 38 -14.20 -14.82 -14.00
N TRP A 39 -14.49 -15.10 -12.73
CA TRP A 39 -15.83 -15.48 -12.30
C TRP A 39 -16.85 -14.38 -12.60
N GLY A 40 -16.53 -13.11 -12.30
CA GLY A 40 -17.40 -11.96 -12.56
C GLY A 40 -17.66 -11.77 -14.06
N ILE A 41 -16.62 -11.88 -14.89
CA ILE A 41 -16.76 -11.81 -16.36
C ILE A 41 -17.64 -12.95 -16.87
N TYR A 42 -17.41 -14.19 -16.42
CA TYR A 42 -18.21 -15.36 -16.80
C TYR A 42 -19.69 -15.17 -16.44
N ARG A 43 -19.97 -14.73 -15.22
CA ARG A 43 -21.35 -14.45 -14.78
C ARG A 43 -21.97 -13.31 -15.57
N GLY A 44 -21.22 -12.26 -15.86
CA GLY A 44 -21.67 -11.14 -16.70
C GLY A 44 -22.09 -11.59 -18.10
N VAL A 45 -21.29 -12.46 -18.73
CA VAL A 45 -21.62 -13.04 -20.06
C VAL A 45 -22.88 -13.90 -20.02
N LEU A 46 -23.04 -14.72 -18.99
CA LEU A 46 -24.24 -15.54 -18.82
C LEU A 46 -25.50 -14.68 -18.68
N ILE A 47 -25.46 -13.68 -17.80
CA ILE A 47 -26.57 -12.75 -17.57
C ILE A 47 -26.94 -12.00 -18.86
N TYR A 48 -25.92 -11.54 -19.61
CA TYR A 48 -26.13 -10.88 -20.89
C TYR A 48 -26.84 -11.80 -21.91
N ARG A 49 -26.44 -13.07 -21.97
CA ARG A 49 -27.05 -14.04 -22.88
C ARG A 49 -28.50 -14.38 -22.52
N GLU A 50 -28.79 -14.50 -21.22
CA GLU A 50 -30.11 -14.89 -20.74
C GLU A 50 -31.14 -13.74 -20.83
N LEU A 51 -30.73 -12.52 -20.56
CA LEU A 51 -31.61 -11.36 -20.42
C LEU A 51 -31.58 -10.39 -21.60
N GLY A 52 -30.68 -10.59 -22.54
CA GLY A 52 -30.61 -9.85 -23.83
C GLY A 52 -30.33 -8.36 -23.73
N THR A 53 -30.22 -7.78 -22.53
CA THR A 53 -29.99 -6.36 -22.31
C THR A 53 -28.83 -6.12 -21.34
N GLY A 54 -27.82 -5.37 -21.77
CA GLY A 54 -26.65 -5.06 -20.96
C GLY A 54 -26.89 -4.12 -19.75
N LEU A 55 -28.12 -3.68 -19.50
CA LEU A 55 -28.48 -2.73 -18.42
C LEU A 55 -29.11 -3.41 -17.20
N ASN A 56 -28.99 -4.74 -17.07
CA ASN A 56 -29.43 -5.42 -15.87
C ASN A 56 -28.50 -5.09 -14.68
N MET A 57 -29.10 -4.82 -13.51
CA MET A 57 -28.36 -4.53 -12.27
C MET A 57 -27.31 -5.60 -11.94
N TRP A 58 -27.60 -6.87 -12.18
CA TRP A 58 -26.65 -7.98 -11.96
C TRP A 58 -25.46 -7.95 -12.92
N PHE A 59 -25.69 -7.53 -14.18
CA PHE A 59 -24.63 -7.34 -15.14
C PHE A 59 -23.70 -6.19 -14.70
N VAL A 60 -24.28 -5.05 -14.32
CA VAL A 60 -23.51 -3.90 -13.80
C VAL A 60 -22.68 -4.30 -12.59
N LEU A 61 -23.28 -5.06 -11.65
CA LEU A 61 -22.57 -5.56 -10.46
C LEU A 61 -21.41 -6.49 -10.85
N ALA A 62 -21.60 -7.41 -11.80
CA ALA A 62 -20.54 -8.29 -12.27
C ALA A 62 -19.36 -7.51 -12.90
N VAL A 63 -19.65 -6.49 -13.68
CA VAL A 63 -18.64 -5.58 -14.26
C VAL A 63 -17.87 -4.82 -13.17
N LEU A 64 -18.60 -4.25 -12.19
CA LEU A 64 -17.97 -3.52 -11.07
C LEU A 64 -17.07 -4.42 -10.23
N VAL A 65 -17.51 -5.64 -9.90
CA VAL A 65 -16.73 -6.61 -9.14
C VAL A 65 -15.46 -7.01 -9.90
N SER A 66 -15.60 -7.28 -11.21
CA SER A 66 -14.46 -7.64 -12.06
C SER A 66 -13.46 -6.49 -12.18
N GLY A 67 -13.95 -5.27 -12.42
CA GLY A 67 -13.12 -4.07 -12.51
C GLY A 67 -12.38 -3.78 -11.20
N TYR A 68 -13.08 -3.90 -10.06
CA TYR A 68 -12.45 -3.76 -8.74
C TYR A 68 -11.38 -4.83 -8.49
N ALA A 69 -11.65 -6.09 -8.86
CA ALA A 69 -10.68 -7.18 -8.69
C ALA A 69 -9.41 -6.95 -9.53
N LEU A 70 -9.56 -6.52 -10.79
CA LEU A 70 -8.43 -6.18 -11.65
C LEU A 70 -7.62 -5.01 -11.10
N MET A 71 -8.29 -3.96 -10.63
CA MET A 71 -7.65 -2.83 -9.96
C MET A 71 -6.82 -3.29 -8.75
N ARG A 72 -7.39 -4.15 -7.90
CA ARG A 72 -6.71 -4.69 -6.72
C ARG A 72 -5.52 -5.57 -7.09
N MET A 73 -5.63 -6.34 -8.17
CA MET A 73 -4.53 -7.16 -8.67
C MET A 73 -3.31 -6.30 -9.07
N TYR A 74 -3.56 -5.17 -9.72
CA TYR A 74 -2.50 -4.25 -10.13
C TYR A 74 -1.81 -3.55 -8.95
N GLN A 75 -2.56 -3.20 -7.89
CA GLN A 75 -2.03 -2.46 -6.72
C GLN A 75 -1.13 -3.29 -5.79
N GLN A 76 -1.01 -4.60 -5.97
CA GLN A 76 -0.26 -5.46 -5.02
C GLN A 76 1.26 -5.33 -5.14
N ASP A 77 1.79 -4.83 -6.25
CA ASP A 77 3.23 -4.76 -6.55
C ASP A 77 3.85 -3.38 -6.26
N ASP A 78 3.15 -2.52 -5.55
CA ASP A 78 3.64 -1.20 -5.17
C ASP A 78 4.75 -1.28 -4.11
N VAL A 79 5.71 -0.35 -4.18
CA VAL A 79 6.68 -0.14 -3.09
C VAL A 79 5.95 0.39 -1.87
N GLU A 80 6.11 -0.27 -0.73
CA GLU A 80 5.45 0.11 0.51
C GLU A 80 6.33 0.98 1.41
N VAL A 81 7.65 0.80 1.33
CA VAL A 81 8.60 1.55 2.15
C VAL A 81 9.87 1.89 1.37
N TYR A 82 10.33 3.12 1.49
CA TYR A 82 11.68 3.54 1.10
C TYR A 82 12.46 3.87 2.37
N ILE A 83 13.58 3.20 2.57
CA ILE A 83 14.54 3.49 3.65
C ILE A 83 15.54 4.49 3.11
N ALA A 84 15.62 5.66 3.73
CA ALA A 84 16.54 6.72 3.37
C ALA A 84 17.47 7.10 4.53
N THR A 85 18.43 7.97 4.30
CA THR A 85 19.43 8.35 5.31
C THR A 85 18.83 9.12 6.47
N GLU A 86 17.87 10.02 6.23
CA GLU A 86 17.30 10.92 7.25
C GLU A 86 15.96 10.42 7.82
N GLY A 87 15.34 9.42 7.18
CA GLY A 87 14.04 8.92 7.58
C GLY A 87 13.53 7.82 6.68
N ILE A 88 12.25 7.54 6.81
CA ILE A 88 11.55 6.58 5.98
C ILE A 88 10.41 7.24 5.23
N ILE A 89 10.21 6.86 3.97
CA ILE A 89 9.01 7.21 3.22
C ILE A 89 8.11 5.98 3.23
N LEU A 90 6.91 6.15 3.72
CA LEU A 90 5.94 5.08 3.91
C LEU A 90 4.73 5.33 3.03
N ARG A 91 4.19 4.26 2.46
CA ARG A 91 2.89 4.33 1.80
C ARG A 91 1.78 4.13 2.83
N GLN A 92 0.93 5.15 2.99
CA GLN A 92 -0.21 5.07 3.91
C GLN A 92 -1.23 4.02 3.42
N ALA A 93 -1.75 3.24 4.38
CA ALA A 93 -2.80 2.29 4.10
C ALA A 93 -4.15 3.01 3.93
N PRO A 94 -4.88 2.81 2.81
CA PRO A 94 -6.18 3.43 2.62
C PRO A 94 -7.21 2.82 3.60
N MET A 95 -7.91 3.67 4.33
CA MET A 95 -8.93 3.27 5.30
C MET A 95 -10.32 3.14 4.67
N THR A 96 -10.60 3.90 3.62
CA THR A 96 -11.90 3.93 2.94
C THR A 96 -11.82 3.40 1.51
N VAL A 97 -12.98 3.02 0.94
CA VAL A 97 -13.07 2.61 -0.48
C VAL A 97 -12.70 3.79 -1.40
N LYS A 98 -13.08 5.00 -1.03
CA LYS A 98 -12.77 6.22 -1.79
C LYS A 98 -11.25 6.42 -1.86
N GLU A 99 -10.55 6.41 -0.72
CA GLU A 99 -9.09 6.53 -0.66
C GLU A 99 -8.38 5.42 -1.45
N ARG A 100 -8.95 4.21 -1.44
CA ARG A 100 -8.42 3.08 -2.21
C ARG A 100 -8.52 3.30 -3.71
N MET A 101 -9.60 3.91 -4.17
CA MET A 101 -9.75 4.30 -5.57
C MET A 101 -8.83 5.48 -5.93
N GLU A 102 -8.75 6.49 -5.06
CA GLU A 102 -7.85 7.63 -5.23
C GLU A 102 -6.38 7.17 -5.31
N ARG A 103 -5.96 6.25 -4.43
CA ARG A 103 -4.61 5.66 -4.48
C ARG A 103 -4.33 4.96 -5.82
N PHE A 104 -5.35 4.39 -6.47
CA PHE A 104 -5.17 3.76 -7.77
C PHE A 104 -4.84 4.79 -8.87
N PHE A 105 -5.52 5.93 -8.86
CA PHE A 105 -5.32 6.99 -9.87
C PHE A 105 -4.15 7.91 -9.54
N THR A 106 -3.86 8.10 -8.24
CA THR A 106 -2.83 9.03 -7.74
C THR A 106 -2.03 8.38 -6.62
N PRO A 107 -1.23 7.32 -6.91
CA PRO A 107 -0.52 6.54 -5.88
C PRO A 107 0.47 7.36 -5.06
N ASP A 108 1.01 8.43 -5.62
CA ASP A 108 2.03 9.26 -4.99
C ASP A 108 1.48 10.17 -3.87
N LEU A 109 0.17 10.49 -3.89
CA LEU A 109 -0.47 11.26 -2.82
C LEU A 109 -0.49 10.53 -1.46
N TYR A 110 -0.28 9.22 -1.46
CA TYR A 110 -0.29 8.39 -0.26
C TYR A 110 1.11 8.09 0.29
N LEU A 111 2.13 8.75 -0.24
CA LEU A 111 3.49 8.68 0.30
C LEU A 111 3.66 9.72 1.41
N THR A 112 4.21 9.30 2.54
CA THR A 112 4.48 10.17 3.68
C THR A 112 5.90 9.95 4.15
N PHE A 113 6.67 11.04 4.23
CA PHE A 113 7.99 11.02 4.84
C PHE A 113 7.90 11.18 6.34
N VAL A 114 8.62 10.35 7.07
CA VAL A 114 8.77 10.43 8.52
C VAL A 114 10.24 10.43 8.88
N HIS A 115 10.69 11.52 9.48
CA HIS A 115 12.06 11.63 9.96
C HIS A 115 12.29 10.66 11.13
N TYR A 116 13.44 9.98 11.17
CA TYR A 116 13.75 9.01 12.22
C TYR A 116 13.60 9.59 13.63
N ARG A 117 13.97 10.84 13.85
CA ARG A 117 13.85 11.52 15.16
C ARG A 117 12.42 11.61 15.68
N GLY A 118 11.43 11.64 14.77
CA GLY A 118 10.02 11.68 15.12
C GLY A 118 9.42 10.31 15.41
N ILE A 119 10.08 9.21 15.07
CA ILE A 119 9.52 7.88 15.22
C ILE A 119 9.65 7.41 16.67
N MET A 120 8.50 7.23 17.33
CA MET A 120 8.41 6.70 18.69
C MET A 120 8.41 5.18 18.72
N GLY A 121 7.76 4.55 17.75
CA GLY A 121 7.67 3.11 17.70
C GLY A 121 6.77 2.60 16.58
N LEU A 122 6.77 1.29 16.42
CA LEU A 122 5.95 0.55 15.46
C LEU A 122 4.96 -0.31 16.24
N GLY A 123 3.69 -0.33 15.81
CA GLY A 123 2.68 -1.20 16.38
C GLY A 123 3.00 -2.69 16.16
N GLU A 124 2.66 -3.54 17.11
CA GLU A 124 2.92 -4.99 17.06
C GLU A 124 2.25 -5.67 15.84
N ASP A 125 1.15 -5.10 15.38
CA ASP A 125 0.40 -5.59 14.20
C ASP A 125 1.00 -5.14 12.85
N TRP A 126 2.07 -4.33 12.85
CA TRP A 126 2.71 -3.77 11.65
C TRP A 126 1.79 -2.89 10.80
N LYS A 127 0.72 -2.34 11.40
CA LYS A 127 -0.27 -1.50 10.72
C LYS A 127 -0.21 -0.05 11.12
N THR A 128 0.53 0.27 12.17
CA THR A 128 0.53 1.62 12.73
C THR A 128 1.94 2.05 13.10
N LEU A 129 2.34 3.24 12.67
CA LEU A 129 3.55 3.91 13.10
C LEU A 129 3.19 5.04 14.06
N TYR A 130 3.83 5.08 15.21
CA TYR A 130 3.68 6.14 16.21
C TYR A 130 4.73 7.22 15.95
N VAL A 131 4.27 8.43 15.68
CA VAL A 131 5.14 9.56 15.33
C VAL A 131 4.89 10.73 16.28
N GLN A 132 5.97 11.29 16.80
CA GLN A 132 5.92 12.47 17.64
C GLN A 132 5.90 13.73 16.77
N THR A 133 4.98 14.65 17.06
CA THR A 133 4.97 15.98 16.47
C THR A 133 5.99 16.90 17.14
N GLU A 134 6.38 17.97 16.48
CA GLU A 134 7.26 19.00 17.04
C GLU A 134 6.68 19.64 18.34
N THR A 135 5.37 19.65 18.47
CA THR A 135 4.64 20.14 19.64
C THR A 135 4.54 19.12 20.79
N GLY A 136 5.16 17.94 20.64
CA GLY A 136 5.16 16.87 21.66
C GLY A 136 3.93 15.95 21.62
N GLY A 137 2.99 16.18 20.72
CA GLY A 137 1.86 15.26 20.50
C GLY A 137 2.29 13.98 19.79
N ILE A 138 1.50 12.92 19.91
CA ILE A 138 1.69 11.66 19.18
C ILE A 138 0.56 11.54 18.18
N TYR A 139 0.90 11.26 16.92
CA TYR A 139 -0.08 10.90 15.90
C TYR A 139 0.23 9.52 15.31
N LEU A 140 -0.81 8.90 14.75
CA LEU A 140 -0.79 7.55 14.23
C LEU A 140 -0.78 7.61 12.71
N VAL A 141 0.24 7.02 12.09
CA VAL A 141 0.29 6.85 10.63
C VAL A 141 -0.15 5.43 10.30
N PRO A 142 -1.27 5.25 9.59
CA PRO A 142 -1.70 3.92 9.14
C PRO A 142 -0.77 3.44 8.02
N ILE A 143 -0.20 2.25 8.19
CA ILE A 143 0.78 1.65 7.29
C ILE A 143 0.41 0.20 6.97
N GLY A 144 0.98 -0.35 5.90
CA GLY A 144 0.68 -1.70 5.41
C GLY A 144 1.84 -2.69 5.56
N LEU A 145 2.71 -2.54 6.55
CA LEU A 145 3.94 -3.33 6.69
C LEU A 145 3.71 -4.81 7.04
N GLN A 146 2.48 -5.20 7.40
CA GLN A 146 2.17 -6.60 7.73
C GLN A 146 2.44 -7.56 6.57
N TYR A 147 2.41 -7.07 5.33
CA TYR A 147 2.61 -7.88 4.11
C TYR A 147 4.05 -7.97 3.64
N LEU A 148 4.97 -7.26 4.28
CA LEU A 148 6.41 -7.40 4.03
C LEU A 148 6.90 -8.79 4.40
N SER A 149 7.98 -9.23 3.75
CA SER A 149 8.72 -10.43 4.14
C SER A 149 9.29 -10.30 5.56
N HIS A 150 9.63 -11.42 6.20
CA HIS A 150 10.27 -11.36 7.52
C HIS A 150 11.62 -10.63 7.47
N GLU A 151 12.39 -10.84 6.40
CA GLU A 151 13.67 -10.17 6.17
C GLU A 151 13.51 -8.66 6.05
N ASP A 152 12.54 -8.20 5.25
CA ASP A 152 12.29 -6.78 5.04
C ASP A 152 11.75 -6.10 6.30
N LYS A 153 10.93 -6.80 7.11
CA LYS A 153 10.53 -6.34 8.44
C LYS A 153 11.73 -6.10 9.35
N MET A 154 12.71 -7.01 9.31
CA MET A 154 13.95 -6.84 10.08
C MET A 154 14.77 -5.64 9.60
N LYS A 155 14.82 -5.36 8.29
CA LYS A 155 15.47 -4.17 7.74
C LYS A 155 14.81 -2.89 8.27
N VAL A 156 13.48 -2.84 8.28
CA VAL A 156 12.73 -1.71 8.87
C VAL A 156 13.09 -1.54 10.35
N LEU A 157 13.09 -2.61 11.16
CA LEU A 157 13.45 -2.54 12.57
C LEU A 157 14.89 -2.06 12.78
N VAL A 158 15.83 -2.53 11.98
CA VAL A 158 17.23 -2.09 12.04
C VAL A 158 17.35 -0.61 11.69
N ALA A 159 16.65 -0.14 10.64
CA ALA A 159 16.63 1.27 10.28
C ALA A 159 16.05 2.14 11.39
N LEU A 160 14.98 1.69 12.06
CA LEU A 160 14.38 2.38 13.21
C LEU A 160 15.26 2.31 14.47
N GLY A 161 16.00 1.19 14.68
CA GLY A 161 16.85 0.97 15.86
C GLY A 161 18.14 1.77 15.84
N ARG A 162 18.79 1.91 14.67
CA ARG A 162 20.04 2.67 14.51
C ARG A 162 19.97 4.10 15.04
N ASN A 163 18.80 4.70 15.02
CA ASN A 163 18.60 6.06 15.52
C ASN A 163 18.26 6.17 17.01
N LYS A 164 17.96 5.07 17.70
CA LYS A 164 17.80 5.08 19.17
C LYS A 164 19.15 5.05 19.89
N GLU A 165 20.18 4.50 19.27
CA GLU A 165 21.55 4.44 19.83
C GLU A 165 22.34 5.73 19.62
N SER A 166 21.89 6.62 18.73
CA SER A 166 22.54 7.93 18.49
C SER A 166 21.97 9.06 19.35
N ARG A 167 21.14 8.76 20.34
CA ARG A 167 20.63 9.66 21.38
C ARG A 167 21.32 9.39 22.71
#